data_8ef52343f1c287ef4e7dfd479e6e1310
#
_entry.id   8ef52343f1c287ef4e7dfd479e6e1310
#
_cell.length_a   1.000
_cell.length_b   1.000
_cell.length_c   1.000
_cell.angle_alpha   90.00
_cell.angle_beta   90.00
_cell.angle_gamma   90.00
#
_symmetry.space_group_name_H-M   'P 1'
#
loop_
_entity.id
_entity.type
_entity.pdbx_description
1 polymer ?
#
loop_
_entity_poly.entity_id
_entity_poly.type
_entity_poly.pdbx_seq_one_letter_code
_entity_poly.pdbx_strand_id
1 'polypeptide(L)'
;MKAKHRIADRLFFLLLTILVFSSCANSKKDIIPSAEYAPFVNAYTGGVISQTSNIRIELTQDQPMVDLNNELKENPFSFSPSLKGKAYWVSNNTIEFVPEPGTLKPGEFYEGTFQLGRFVEVDSRLKEFKFSFRVQEPNFTLYVEPLTTIDIDSHGDLVTLK
;
A
#
# COMPACT_ATOMS: atom_id res chain seq x y z
N MET A 1 23.16 -13.59 53.28
CA MET A 1 22.02 -12.95 52.54
C MET A 1 22.47 -12.11 51.33
N LYS A 2 23.70 -11.63 51.18
CA LYS A 2 24.16 -10.77 50.05
C LYS A 2 24.36 -11.48 48.70
N ALA A 3 24.55 -12.82 48.67
CA ALA A 3 24.79 -13.54 47.42
C ALA A 3 23.51 -13.76 46.60
N LYS A 4 22.36 -13.90 47.27
CA LYS A 4 21.07 -14.17 46.61
C LYS A 4 20.55 -12.96 45.79
N HIS A 5 20.81 -11.73 46.25
CA HIS A 5 20.45 -10.50 45.49
C HIS A 5 21.29 -10.32 44.22
N ARG A 6 22.58 -10.62 44.27
CA ARG A 6 23.48 -10.50 43.11
C ARG A 6 23.12 -11.46 41.96
N ILE A 7 22.58 -12.63 42.29
CA ILE A 7 22.14 -13.59 41.28
C ILE A 7 20.81 -13.13 40.65
N ALA A 8 19.88 -12.60 41.46
CA ALA A 8 18.60 -12.05 40.97
C ALA A 8 18.81 -10.84 40.04
N ASP A 9 19.75 -9.92 40.40
CA ASP A 9 20.08 -8.77 39.57
C ASP A 9 20.72 -9.18 38.24
N ARG A 10 21.60 -10.18 38.23
CA ARG A 10 22.22 -10.70 37.01
C ARG A 10 21.20 -11.41 36.09
N LEU A 11 20.27 -12.16 36.67
CA LEU A 11 19.18 -12.80 35.96
C LEU A 11 18.20 -11.78 35.37
N PHE A 12 17.90 -10.71 36.12
CA PHE A 12 17.04 -9.61 35.64
C PHE A 12 17.68 -8.85 34.46
N PHE A 13 19.00 -8.54 34.57
CA PHE A 13 19.75 -7.92 33.46
C PHE A 13 19.84 -8.84 32.23
N LEU A 14 20.03 -10.14 32.44
CA LEU A 14 20.06 -11.11 31.31
C LEU A 14 18.70 -11.24 30.63
N LEU A 15 17.61 -11.22 31.39
CA LEU A 15 16.25 -11.24 30.88
C LEU A 15 15.91 -9.95 30.10
N LEU A 16 16.36 -8.80 30.59
CA LEU A 16 16.17 -7.49 29.97
C LEU A 16 16.93 -7.39 28.64
N THR A 17 18.14 -7.95 28.55
CA THR A 17 18.92 -7.98 27.30
C THR A 17 18.28 -8.87 26.23
N ILE A 18 17.65 -9.97 26.60
CA ILE A 18 16.95 -10.86 25.63
C ILE A 18 15.73 -10.17 25.02
N LEU A 19 15.02 -9.32 25.79
CA LEU A 19 13.86 -8.56 25.29
C LEU A 19 14.22 -7.51 24.23
N VAL A 20 15.44 -6.96 24.25
CA VAL A 20 15.86 -5.91 23.32
C VAL A 20 16.21 -6.47 21.92
N PHE A 21 16.56 -7.76 21.81
CA PHE A 21 16.93 -8.39 20.53
C PHE A 21 15.72 -8.93 19.73
N SER A 22 14.50 -8.84 20.25
CA SER A 22 13.29 -9.33 19.56
C SER A 22 12.73 -8.35 18.53
N SER A 23 13.35 -7.19 18.29
CA SER A 23 12.97 -6.26 17.24
C SER A 23 13.56 -6.69 15.89
N CYS A 24 13.23 -7.90 15.41
CA CYS A 24 13.37 -8.22 14.00
C CYS A 24 12.39 -7.36 13.21
N ALA A 25 12.88 -6.33 12.54
CA ALA A 25 12.15 -5.65 11.49
C ALA A 25 11.86 -6.68 10.39
N ASN A 26 10.69 -7.29 10.45
CA ASN A 26 10.19 -8.18 9.41
C ASN A 26 9.89 -7.28 8.18
N SER A 27 10.88 -7.11 7.29
CA SER A 27 10.63 -6.44 6.01
C SER A 27 9.63 -7.31 5.25
N LYS A 28 8.39 -6.84 5.14
CA LYS A 28 7.34 -7.52 4.38
C LYS A 28 7.85 -7.67 2.94
N LYS A 29 7.88 -8.90 2.46
CA LYS A 29 8.35 -9.24 1.12
C LYS A 29 7.20 -9.10 0.14
N ASP A 30 7.47 -8.57 -1.05
CA ASP A 30 6.47 -8.44 -2.11
C ASP A 30 5.89 -9.81 -2.49
N ILE A 31 4.57 -9.86 -2.60
CA ILE A 31 3.83 -11.01 -3.09
C ILE A 31 3.68 -10.84 -4.59
N ILE A 32 4.44 -11.63 -5.35
CA ILE A 32 4.36 -11.70 -6.80
C ILE A 32 3.51 -12.92 -7.16
N PRO A 33 2.35 -12.73 -7.83
CA PRO A 33 1.51 -13.83 -8.23
C PRO A 33 2.24 -14.84 -9.12
N SER A 34 1.92 -16.12 -8.96
CA SER A 34 2.44 -17.19 -9.81
C SER A 34 2.03 -17.01 -11.27
N ALA A 35 2.88 -17.43 -12.21
CA ALA A 35 2.56 -17.47 -13.64
C ALA A 35 1.33 -18.32 -14.00
N GLU A 36 0.88 -19.19 -13.10
CA GLU A 36 -0.34 -19.99 -13.28
C GLU A 36 -1.61 -19.14 -13.35
N TYR A 37 -1.58 -17.90 -12.86
CA TYR A 37 -2.70 -16.95 -12.97
C TYR A 37 -2.77 -16.22 -14.33
N ALA A 38 -1.72 -16.27 -15.15
CA ALA A 38 -1.66 -15.55 -16.42
C ALA A 38 -2.81 -15.88 -17.41
N PRO A 39 -3.38 -17.10 -17.45
CA PRO A 39 -4.55 -17.39 -18.27
C PRO A 39 -5.83 -16.68 -17.81
N PHE A 40 -5.89 -16.16 -16.60
CA PHE A 40 -7.09 -15.64 -15.97
C PHE A 40 -7.02 -14.15 -15.62
N VAL A 41 -5.82 -13.65 -15.29
CA VAL A 41 -5.56 -12.28 -14.87
C VAL A 41 -4.57 -11.65 -15.84
N ASN A 42 -5.01 -10.61 -16.56
CA ASN A 42 -4.20 -9.87 -17.52
C ASN A 42 -3.34 -8.81 -16.83
N ALA A 43 -3.93 -8.07 -15.88
CA ALA A 43 -3.23 -7.05 -15.13
C ALA A 43 -3.78 -6.89 -13.72
N TYR A 44 -2.95 -6.36 -12.83
CA TYR A 44 -3.33 -6.05 -11.45
C TYR A 44 -2.54 -4.87 -10.91
N THR A 45 -3.09 -4.19 -9.91
CA THR A 45 -2.39 -3.12 -9.19
C THR A 45 -1.36 -3.74 -8.23
N GLY A 46 -0.08 -3.43 -8.46
CA GLY A 46 1.05 -3.90 -7.64
C GLY A 46 2.16 -2.86 -7.56
N GLY A 47 3.25 -3.19 -6.86
CA GLY A 47 4.40 -2.30 -6.70
C GLY A 47 4.11 -1.09 -5.81
N VAL A 48 4.52 0.11 -6.24
CA VAL A 48 4.33 1.37 -5.48
C VAL A 48 3.18 2.17 -6.09
N ILE A 49 2.20 2.53 -5.26
CA ILE A 49 1.00 3.26 -5.68
C ILE A 49 0.84 4.58 -4.90
N SER A 50 0.06 5.52 -5.43
CA SER A 50 -0.32 6.76 -4.75
C SER A 50 -1.34 6.50 -3.64
N GLN A 51 -1.44 7.42 -2.66
CA GLN A 51 -2.49 7.43 -1.63
C GLN A 51 -3.92 7.57 -2.19
N THR A 52 -4.05 8.04 -3.42
CA THR A 52 -5.32 8.25 -4.10
C THR A 52 -5.58 7.20 -5.18
N SER A 53 -4.74 6.16 -5.27
CA SER A 53 -4.90 5.11 -6.26
C SER A 53 -6.05 4.18 -5.91
N ASN A 54 -6.77 3.73 -6.94
CA ASN A 54 -7.67 2.60 -6.85
C ASN A 54 -6.90 1.30 -7.12
N ILE A 55 -7.41 0.19 -6.62
CA ILE A 55 -6.83 -1.14 -6.79
C ILE A 55 -7.63 -1.90 -7.84
N ARG A 56 -6.99 -2.32 -8.93
CA ARG A 56 -7.64 -2.97 -10.08
C ARG A 56 -7.16 -4.38 -10.29
N ILE A 57 -8.09 -5.22 -10.73
CA ILE A 57 -7.81 -6.54 -11.31
C ILE A 57 -8.48 -6.57 -12.68
N GLU A 58 -7.71 -6.83 -13.71
CA GLU A 58 -8.17 -7.02 -15.08
C GLU A 58 -8.12 -8.50 -15.42
N LEU A 59 -9.26 -9.06 -15.74
CA LEU A 59 -9.40 -10.45 -16.19
C LEU A 59 -9.02 -10.58 -17.66
N THR A 60 -8.60 -11.75 -18.09
CA THR A 60 -8.30 -12.03 -19.51
C THR A 60 -9.56 -12.14 -20.37
N GLN A 61 -10.71 -12.43 -19.76
CA GLN A 61 -11.97 -12.65 -20.46
C GLN A 61 -13.05 -11.69 -19.96
N ASP A 62 -13.84 -11.22 -20.90
CA ASP A 62 -15.04 -10.43 -20.58
C ASP A 62 -16.06 -11.27 -19.82
N GLN A 63 -16.66 -10.66 -18.82
CA GLN A 63 -17.74 -11.25 -18.04
C GLN A 63 -19.09 -10.87 -18.65
N PRO A 64 -20.02 -11.82 -18.81
CA PRO A 64 -21.34 -11.52 -19.33
C PRO A 64 -22.16 -10.73 -18.30
N MET A 65 -22.94 -9.79 -18.80
CA MET A 65 -23.97 -9.05 -18.02
C MET A 65 -23.43 -8.35 -16.75
N VAL A 66 -22.28 -7.67 -16.86
CA VAL A 66 -21.79 -6.83 -15.77
C VAL A 66 -22.59 -5.54 -15.67
N ASP A 67 -22.84 -5.11 -14.45
CA ASP A 67 -23.51 -3.83 -14.16
C ASP A 67 -22.43 -2.76 -13.91
N LEU A 68 -22.09 -2.04 -14.99
CA LEU A 68 -21.01 -1.07 -14.98
C LEU A 68 -21.30 0.10 -14.04
N ASN A 69 -20.29 0.53 -13.30
CA ASN A 69 -20.31 1.64 -12.35
C ASN A 69 -21.24 1.45 -11.14
N ASN A 70 -21.88 0.30 -11.00
CA ASN A 70 -22.62 -0.04 -9.80
C ASN A 70 -21.73 -0.83 -8.81
N GLU A 71 -21.97 -0.58 -7.52
CA GLU A 71 -21.26 -1.28 -6.44
C GLU A 71 -21.57 -2.78 -6.48
N LEU A 72 -20.53 -3.59 -6.40
CA LEU A 72 -20.71 -5.03 -6.25
C LEU A 72 -21.36 -5.34 -4.89
N LYS A 73 -22.41 -6.15 -4.88
CA LYS A 73 -23.14 -6.55 -3.66
C LYS A 73 -22.22 -7.18 -2.61
N GLU A 74 -21.19 -7.89 -3.06
CA GLU A 74 -20.19 -8.50 -2.21
C GLU A 74 -18.81 -8.11 -2.70
N ASN A 75 -18.02 -7.52 -1.83
CA ASN A 75 -16.66 -7.11 -2.14
C ASN A 75 -15.77 -8.36 -2.33
N PRO A 76 -15.17 -8.54 -3.53
CA PRO A 76 -14.27 -9.66 -3.77
C PRO A 76 -12.85 -9.45 -3.25
N PHE A 77 -12.53 -8.27 -2.73
CA PHE A 77 -11.21 -7.93 -2.21
C PHE A 77 -11.16 -8.03 -0.69
N SER A 78 -10.05 -8.47 -0.19
CA SER A 78 -9.65 -8.33 1.21
C SER A 78 -8.20 -7.88 1.30
N PHE A 79 -7.85 -7.14 2.37
CA PHE A 79 -6.52 -6.55 2.53
C PHE A 79 -5.99 -6.74 3.94
N SER A 80 -4.67 -6.85 4.04
CA SER A 80 -3.93 -6.83 5.30
C SER A 80 -2.77 -5.80 5.21
N PRO A 81 -2.78 -4.70 5.99
CA PRO A 81 -3.85 -4.22 6.87
C PRO A 81 -5.20 -4.02 6.18
N SER A 82 -6.29 -4.06 6.95
CA SER A 82 -7.65 -3.90 6.41
C SER A 82 -7.84 -2.53 5.78
N LEU A 83 -8.45 -2.51 4.59
CA LEU A 83 -8.87 -1.29 3.89
C LEU A 83 -10.39 -1.21 3.82
N LYS A 84 -10.93 -0.03 4.11
CA LYS A 84 -12.33 0.28 3.87
C LYS A 84 -12.47 0.82 2.45
N GLY A 85 -13.53 0.40 1.77
CA GLY A 85 -13.81 0.82 0.40
C GLY A 85 -14.86 -0.05 -0.26
N LYS A 86 -15.10 0.20 -1.53
CA LYS A 86 -16.16 -0.45 -2.32
C LYS A 86 -15.59 -0.95 -3.64
N ALA A 87 -16.16 -2.00 -4.17
CA ALA A 87 -15.75 -2.59 -5.45
C ALA A 87 -16.79 -2.36 -6.54
N TYR A 88 -16.32 -2.11 -7.77
CA TYR A 88 -17.12 -1.78 -8.93
C TYR A 88 -16.63 -2.50 -10.18
N TRP A 89 -17.51 -2.81 -11.12
CA TRP A 89 -17.12 -3.10 -12.49
C TRP A 89 -16.88 -1.78 -13.24
N VAL A 90 -15.66 -1.59 -13.75
CA VAL A 90 -15.31 -0.42 -14.59
C VAL A 90 -15.26 -0.75 -16.07
N SER A 91 -15.17 -2.03 -16.41
CA SER A 91 -15.38 -2.58 -17.76
C SER A 91 -15.87 -4.02 -17.65
N ASN A 92 -16.12 -4.68 -18.79
CA ASN A 92 -16.59 -6.07 -18.80
C ASN A 92 -15.58 -7.08 -18.22
N ASN A 93 -14.31 -6.70 -18.10
CA ASN A 93 -13.25 -7.56 -17.58
C ASN A 93 -12.46 -6.94 -16.43
N THR A 94 -12.80 -5.73 -15.96
CA THR A 94 -12.02 -5.02 -14.96
C THR A 94 -12.85 -4.68 -13.72
N ILE A 95 -12.38 -5.15 -12.58
CA ILE A 95 -12.95 -4.82 -11.27
C ILE A 95 -12.00 -3.87 -10.54
N GLU A 96 -12.55 -2.79 -10.01
CA GLU A 96 -11.84 -1.78 -9.27
C GLU A 96 -12.34 -1.70 -7.83
N PHE A 97 -11.43 -1.74 -6.88
CA PHE A 97 -11.68 -1.38 -5.49
C PHE A 97 -11.29 0.07 -5.27
N VAL A 98 -12.23 0.87 -4.79
CA VAL A 98 -12.06 2.29 -4.47
C VAL A 98 -11.93 2.41 -2.96
N PRO A 99 -10.72 2.65 -2.42
CA PRO A 99 -10.53 2.88 -1.00
C PRO A 99 -11.24 4.14 -0.53
N GLU A 100 -11.76 4.14 0.69
CA GLU A 100 -12.23 5.37 1.33
C GLU A 100 -11.07 6.36 1.49
N PRO A 101 -11.31 7.68 1.30
CA PRO A 101 -10.26 8.70 1.44
C PRO A 101 -9.49 8.58 2.76
N GLY A 102 -8.17 8.61 2.68
CA GLY A 102 -7.28 8.54 3.84
C GLY A 102 -7.10 7.16 4.48
N THR A 103 -7.63 6.09 3.89
CA THR A 103 -7.39 4.70 4.37
C THR A 103 -6.06 4.14 3.91
N LEU A 104 -5.59 4.52 2.71
CA LEU A 104 -4.24 4.18 2.25
C LEU A 104 -3.21 5.05 2.99
N LYS A 105 -2.40 4.41 3.83
CA LYS A 105 -1.40 5.12 4.65
C LYS A 105 -0.06 5.20 3.93
N PRO A 106 0.61 6.36 3.92
CA PRO A 106 1.94 6.51 3.33
C PRO A 106 2.94 5.49 3.89
N GLY A 107 3.76 4.91 3.03
CA GLY A 107 4.78 3.94 3.39
C GLY A 107 4.26 2.56 3.78
N GLU A 108 2.95 2.42 4.00
CA GLU A 108 2.37 1.15 4.42
C GLU A 108 2.38 0.12 3.28
N PHE A 109 2.62 -1.12 3.65
CA PHE A 109 2.61 -2.28 2.77
C PHE A 109 1.32 -3.04 2.97
N TYR A 110 0.61 -3.29 1.89
CA TYR A 110 -0.66 -4.01 1.86
C TYR A 110 -0.53 -5.32 1.09
N GLU A 111 -1.04 -6.38 1.70
CA GLU A 111 -1.29 -7.65 1.03
C GLU A 111 -2.75 -7.68 0.61
N GLY A 112 -3.01 -7.90 -0.68
CA GLY A 112 -4.34 -8.02 -1.27
C GLY A 112 -4.66 -9.46 -1.62
N THR A 113 -5.91 -9.85 -1.41
CA THR A 113 -6.47 -11.11 -1.89
C THR A 113 -7.74 -10.80 -2.66
N PHE A 114 -7.79 -11.27 -3.91
CA PHE A 114 -8.97 -11.17 -4.77
C PHE A 114 -9.57 -12.55 -4.99
N GLN A 115 -10.88 -12.67 -4.81
CA GLN A 115 -11.64 -13.92 -4.93
C GLN A 115 -11.88 -14.27 -6.41
N LEU A 116 -10.82 -14.69 -7.10
CA LEU A 116 -10.84 -14.99 -8.55
C LEU A 116 -11.87 -16.04 -8.92
N GLY A 117 -12.01 -17.09 -8.10
CA GLY A 117 -12.96 -18.18 -8.34
C GLY A 117 -14.44 -17.80 -8.32
N ARG A 118 -14.76 -16.53 -8.04
CA ARG A 118 -16.15 -16.00 -8.16
C ARG A 118 -16.48 -15.53 -9.57
N PHE A 119 -15.47 -15.27 -10.40
CA PHE A 119 -15.61 -14.67 -11.72
C PHE A 119 -15.21 -15.62 -12.85
N VAL A 120 -14.26 -16.50 -12.57
CA VAL A 120 -13.78 -17.48 -13.55
C VAL A 120 -13.70 -18.86 -12.94
N GLU A 121 -13.93 -19.87 -13.75
CA GLU A 121 -13.77 -21.26 -13.34
C GLU A 121 -12.28 -21.60 -13.30
N VAL A 122 -11.77 -21.91 -12.11
CA VAL A 122 -10.36 -22.21 -11.85
C VAL A 122 -10.21 -23.38 -10.89
N ASP A 123 -9.04 -24.00 -10.92
CA ASP A 123 -8.63 -24.99 -9.92
C ASP A 123 -8.79 -24.42 -8.49
N SER A 124 -9.11 -25.29 -7.54
CA SER A 124 -9.33 -24.90 -6.13
C SER A 124 -8.18 -24.10 -5.52
N ARG A 125 -6.93 -24.35 -5.92
CA ARG A 125 -5.71 -23.66 -5.47
C ARG A 125 -5.56 -22.26 -6.05
N LEU A 126 -6.25 -21.94 -7.15
CA LEU A 126 -6.20 -20.65 -7.84
C LEU A 126 -7.41 -19.74 -7.54
N LYS A 127 -8.33 -20.17 -6.68
CA LYS A 127 -9.52 -19.39 -6.34
C LYS A 127 -9.22 -18.04 -5.71
N GLU A 128 -8.07 -17.91 -5.04
CA GLU A 128 -7.62 -16.68 -4.40
C GLU A 128 -6.38 -16.15 -5.11
N PHE A 129 -6.50 -14.99 -5.75
CA PHE A 129 -5.39 -14.29 -6.36
C PHE A 129 -4.77 -13.36 -5.32
N LYS A 130 -3.51 -13.65 -4.90
CA LYS A 130 -2.79 -12.88 -3.88
C LYS A 130 -1.74 -11.99 -4.53
N PHE A 131 -1.69 -10.75 -4.08
CA PHE A 131 -0.78 -9.72 -4.58
C PHE A 131 -0.40 -8.76 -3.45
N SER A 132 0.54 -7.86 -3.71
CA SER A 132 0.90 -6.82 -2.74
C SER A 132 1.22 -5.51 -3.42
N PHE A 133 1.12 -4.44 -2.65
CA PHE A 133 1.54 -3.09 -3.05
C PHE A 133 1.98 -2.29 -1.83
N ARG A 134 2.74 -1.22 -2.09
CA ARG A 134 3.15 -0.25 -1.07
C ARG A 134 2.64 1.12 -1.46
N VAL A 135 2.15 1.87 -0.49
CA VAL A 135 1.76 3.27 -0.69
C VAL A 135 3.00 4.15 -0.65
N GLN A 136 3.16 4.99 -1.66
CA GLN A 136 4.28 5.92 -1.76
C GLN A 136 4.32 6.85 -0.54
N GLU A 137 5.51 7.01 0.05
CA GLU A 137 5.77 8.07 1.01
C GLU A 137 5.94 9.40 0.28
N PRO A 138 5.32 10.49 0.76
CA PRO A 138 5.61 11.80 0.23
C PRO A 138 7.09 12.11 0.42
N ASN A 139 7.80 12.35 -0.67
CA ASN A 139 9.18 12.80 -0.65
C ASN A 139 9.26 14.10 -1.44
N PHE A 140 9.46 15.21 -0.73
CA PHE A 140 9.64 16.53 -1.35
C PHE A 140 10.79 17.26 -0.66
N THR A 141 11.54 18.00 -1.46
CA THR A 141 12.56 18.92 -0.97
C THR A 141 12.05 20.33 -1.19
N LEU A 142 11.93 21.10 -0.12
CA LEU A 142 11.57 22.51 -0.20
C LEU A 142 12.83 23.35 -0.36
N TYR A 143 12.97 23.99 -1.51
CA TYR A 143 13.95 25.03 -1.72
C TYR A 143 13.29 26.39 -1.42
N VAL A 144 13.75 27.03 -0.37
CA VAL A 144 13.33 28.41 -0.06
C VAL A 144 14.41 29.32 -0.58
N GLU A 145 14.11 30.05 -1.65
CA GLU A 145 14.97 31.14 -2.07
C GLU A 145 14.90 32.28 -1.04
N PRO A 146 16.03 32.87 -0.65
CA PRO A 146 16.02 34.01 0.23
C PRO A 146 15.22 35.15 -0.40
N LEU A 147 14.43 35.85 0.40
CA LEU A 147 13.73 37.05 -0.03
C LEU A 147 14.78 38.06 -0.47
N THR A 148 14.79 38.42 -1.76
CA THR A 148 15.58 39.55 -2.25
C THR A 148 14.78 40.81 -2.11
N THR A 149 15.35 41.80 -1.42
CA THR A 149 14.76 43.14 -1.39
C THR A 149 14.97 43.78 -2.76
N ILE A 150 13.90 44.16 -3.40
CA ILE A 150 13.93 44.93 -4.63
C ILE A 150 13.68 46.39 -4.21
N ASP A 151 14.62 47.23 -4.52
CA ASP A 151 14.48 48.68 -4.32
C ASP A 151 14.31 49.35 -5.67
N ILE A 152 13.75 50.55 -5.69
CA ILE A 152 13.61 51.38 -6.89
C ILE A 152 14.66 52.47 -6.81
N ASP A 153 15.55 52.52 -7.79
CA ASP A 153 16.55 53.57 -7.83
C ASP A 153 15.93 54.95 -8.14
N SER A 154 16.77 55.96 -8.12
CA SER A 154 16.35 57.35 -8.39
C SER A 154 15.86 57.59 -9.82
N HIS A 155 16.01 56.61 -10.71
CA HIS A 155 15.56 56.67 -12.11
C HIS A 155 14.27 55.82 -12.31
N GLY A 156 13.79 55.16 -11.30
CA GLY A 156 12.59 54.29 -11.35
C GLY A 156 12.87 52.84 -11.78
N ASP A 157 14.14 52.43 -11.86
CA ASP A 157 14.54 51.09 -12.22
C ASP A 157 14.57 50.15 -10.97
N LEU A 158 14.18 48.89 -11.17
CA LEU A 158 14.22 47.86 -10.11
C LEU A 158 15.66 47.37 -9.90
N VAL A 159 16.17 47.53 -8.68
CA VAL A 159 17.53 47.04 -8.31
C VAL A 159 17.41 45.97 -7.27
N THR A 160 18.13 44.87 -7.49
CA THR A 160 18.25 43.78 -6.52
C THR A 160 19.39 44.09 -5.56
N LEU A 161 19.07 44.29 -4.28
CA LEU A 161 20.08 44.42 -3.23
C LEU A 161 20.65 43.02 -2.91
N LYS A 162 21.97 42.90 -3.03
CA LYS A 162 22.72 41.71 -2.63
C LYS A 162 23.10 41.73 -1.16
#